data_bce09aa24511c7e02cc781a400d0a4d4
#
_entry.id   bce09aa24511c7e02cc781a400d0a4d4
#
_cell.length_a   1.000
_cell.length_b   1.000
_cell.length_c   1.000
_cell.angle_alpha   90.00
_cell.angle_beta   90.00
_cell.angle_gamma   90.00
#
_symmetry.space_group_name_H-M   'P 1'
#
loop_
_entity.id
_entity.type
_entity.pdbx_description
1 polymer ?
#
loop_
_entity_poly.entity_id
_entity_poly.type
_entity_poly.pdbx_seq_one_letter_code
_entity_poly.pdbx_strand_id
1 'polypeptide(L)'
;ALFAQDYGFNKGKKDNDYLMVRNKGITFSVGPTWQFTPKTETFEITDNAGSRGTTIINPAGKLGFYGEFGMVVFPKWKALIPIKAIKKSRLLDYMDFTLGYRQYRGKELVTTEFTNALGEVTNSFESTGKYSNGLVYGRFDAHTLLYFGKKKIDVARKHFVDQSIGINIDYNLLKGSTTYEPLTSSYNPVVSEFKFYKPLVVQFHYSIGVGVRFNRAWMMVPGVSIPFVTLHEWNGFNARMNWFQSTYWPIQGQIRFIKLFERQPKCGAYGDTKDMERNKNYRDKN
;
A
#
# COMPACT_ATOMS: atom_id res chain seq x y z
N ALA A 1 23.12 15.06 9.93
CA ALA A 1 23.26 16.25 10.79
C ALA A 1 22.33 17.39 10.41
N LEU A 2 21.75 17.42 9.19
CA LEU A 2 20.92 18.53 8.68
C LEU A 2 19.46 18.51 9.17
N PHE A 3 18.96 17.41 9.69
CA PHE A 3 17.58 17.33 10.20
C PHE A 3 17.41 17.81 11.65
N ALA A 4 18.48 18.05 12.38
CA ALA A 4 18.41 18.50 13.77
C ALA A 4 18.57 20.03 13.94
N GLN A 5 19.03 20.75 12.94
CA GLN A 5 19.40 22.16 13.06
C GLN A 5 18.41 23.16 12.44
N ASP A 6 17.50 22.74 11.58
CA ASP A 6 16.65 23.68 10.82
C ASP A 6 15.20 23.76 11.28
N TYR A 7 14.95 23.54 12.54
CA TYR A 7 13.64 23.91 13.09
C TYR A 7 13.66 25.39 13.49
N GLY A 8 13.59 26.25 12.46
CA GLY A 8 13.47 27.70 12.64
C GLY A 8 12.36 28.05 13.62
N PHE A 9 12.69 28.88 14.59
CA PHE A 9 11.79 29.41 15.59
C PHE A 9 10.61 30.15 14.93
N ASN A 10 9.44 29.52 14.85
CA ASN A 10 8.21 30.23 14.59
C ASN A 10 7.82 31.02 15.86
N LYS A 11 8.18 32.29 15.89
CA LYS A 11 7.72 33.25 16.90
C LYS A 11 6.19 33.33 16.81
N GLY A 12 5.46 32.66 17.67
CA GLY A 12 4.01 32.86 17.78
C GLY A 12 3.13 31.74 18.33
N LYS A 13 3.64 30.53 18.56
CA LYS A 13 2.88 29.48 19.25
C LYS A 13 3.60 29.02 20.50
N LYS A 14 2.94 29.19 21.64
CA LYS A 14 3.38 28.76 22.97
C LYS A 14 3.43 27.22 23.13
N ASP A 15 3.45 26.44 22.05
CA ASP A 15 3.40 25.00 22.12
C ASP A 15 4.82 24.41 22.05
N ASN A 16 5.31 24.02 23.20
CA ASN A 16 6.38 23.02 23.36
C ASN A 16 7.63 23.20 22.46
N ASP A 17 8.14 24.43 22.34
CA ASP A 17 9.34 24.74 21.51
C ASP A 17 10.61 24.00 21.97
N TYR A 18 10.60 23.42 23.17
CA TYR A 18 11.68 22.64 23.74
C TYR A 18 11.61 21.14 23.41
N LEU A 19 10.55 20.67 22.74
CA LEU A 19 10.47 19.26 22.33
C LEU A 19 11.23 19.02 21.02
N MET A 20 12.09 18.02 21.04
CA MET A 20 12.80 17.53 19.87
C MET A 20 12.03 16.36 19.23
N VAL A 21 11.89 16.41 17.92
CA VAL A 21 11.29 15.30 17.16
C VAL A 21 12.34 14.23 16.93
N ARG A 22 12.00 12.99 17.27
CA ARG A 22 12.83 11.82 16.97
C ARG A 22 12.70 11.45 15.49
N ASN A 23 13.70 10.77 14.99
CA ASN A 23 13.71 10.20 13.63
C ASN A 23 12.93 8.86 13.52
N LYS A 24 12.11 8.54 14.52
CA LYS A 24 11.24 7.36 14.55
C LYS A 24 9.84 7.77 14.95
N GLY A 25 8.86 7.03 14.47
CA GLY A 25 7.47 7.28 14.78
C GLY A 25 6.60 6.08 14.44
N ILE A 26 5.31 6.32 14.47
CA ILE A 26 4.28 5.36 14.04
C ILE A 26 3.60 5.87 12.79
N THR A 27 3.10 4.95 12.00
CA THR A 27 2.28 5.23 10.83
C THR A 27 0.98 4.45 10.92
N PHE A 28 -0.10 5.07 10.47
CA PHE A 28 -1.41 4.46 10.33
C PHE A 28 -1.99 4.86 8.98
N SER A 29 -2.54 3.91 8.26
CA SER A 29 -3.09 4.19 6.93
C SER A 29 -4.39 3.44 6.73
N VAL A 30 -5.34 4.08 6.07
CA VAL A 30 -6.64 3.51 5.70
C VAL A 30 -7.05 3.98 4.32
N GLY A 31 -7.94 3.22 3.71
CA GLY A 31 -8.54 3.66 2.45
C GLY A 31 -9.28 2.57 1.69
N PRO A 32 -9.79 2.92 0.51
CA PRO A 32 -10.44 1.99 -0.37
C PRO A 32 -9.44 1.12 -1.13
N THR A 33 -9.85 -0.10 -1.43
CA THR A 33 -9.21 -0.98 -2.39
C THR A 33 -10.13 -1.19 -3.58
N TRP A 34 -9.54 -1.33 -4.74
CA TRP A 34 -10.26 -1.65 -5.96
C TRP A 34 -9.43 -2.60 -6.81
N GLN A 35 -10.09 -3.44 -7.59
CA GLN A 35 -9.46 -4.24 -8.62
C GLN A 35 -9.82 -3.69 -9.98
N PHE A 36 -8.80 -3.22 -10.68
CA PHE A 36 -8.91 -2.84 -12.07
C PHE A 36 -8.89 -4.10 -12.94
N THR A 37 -9.86 -4.25 -13.83
CA THR A 37 -10.08 -5.46 -14.62
C THR A 37 -10.06 -5.12 -16.10
N PRO A 38 -8.88 -4.88 -16.70
CA PRO A 38 -8.76 -4.37 -18.06
C PRO A 38 -8.99 -5.44 -19.14
N LYS A 39 -9.00 -6.72 -18.77
CA LYS A 39 -9.08 -7.83 -19.71
C LYS A 39 -10.16 -8.83 -19.31
N THR A 40 -10.80 -9.40 -20.33
CA THR A 40 -11.61 -10.59 -20.22
C THR A 40 -10.73 -11.83 -20.32
N GLU A 41 -11.12 -12.91 -19.66
CA GLU A 41 -10.51 -14.22 -19.79
C GLU A 41 -11.39 -15.08 -20.71
N THR A 42 -10.78 -15.76 -21.66
CA THR A 42 -11.47 -16.66 -22.59
C THR A 42 -10.86 -18.05 -22.50
N PHE A 43 -11.69 -19.05 -22.28
CA PHE A 43 -11.30 -20.46 -22.17
C PHE A 43 -12.08 -21.30 -23.17
N GLU A 44 -11.39 -22.20 -23.85
CA GLU A 44 -12.03 -23.26 -24.61
C GLU A 44 -12.40 -24.40 -23.67
N ILE A 45 -13.62 -24.86 -23.77
CA ILE A 45 -14.13 -25.95 -22.97
C ILE A 45 -14.76 -27.03 -23.85
N THR A 46 -14.83 -28.23 -23.34
CA THR A 46 -15.56 -29.33 -23.98
C THR A 46 -16.53 -29.90 -22.96
N ASP A 47 -17.78 -30.10 -23.36
CA ASP A 47 -18.78 -30.71 -22.50
C ASP A 47 -18.57 -32.24 -22.42
N ASN A 48 -19.34 -32.89 -21.57
CA ASN A 48 -19.30 -34.34 -21.42
C ASN A 48 -19.81 -35.10 -22.67
N ALA A 49 -20.49 -34.42 -23.57
CA ALA A 49 -20.98 -34.95 -24.85
C ALA A 49 -19.98 -34.74 -26.00
N GLY A 50 -18.84 -34.09 -25.73
CA GLY A 50 -17.82 -33.77 -26.73
C GLY A 50 -18.09 -32.50 -27.55
N SER A 51 -19.11 -31.72 -27.21
CA SER A 51 -19.37 -30.42 -27.86
C SER A 51 -18.32 -29.41 -27.43
N ARG A 52 -17.81 -28.64 -28.39
CA ARG A 52 -16.86 -27.55 -28.10
C ARG A 52 -17.62 -26.31 -27.69
N GLY A 53 -17.06 -25.59 -26.74
CA GLY A 53 -17.62 -24.34 -26.27
C GLY A 53 -16.53 -23.34 -25.90
N THR A 54 -16.94 -22.09 -25.72
CA THR A 54 -16.10 -20.99 -25.29
C THR A 54 -16.70 -20.35 -24.07
N THR A 55 -15.92 -20.22 -23.01
CA THR A 55 -16.30 -19.49 -21.80
C THR A 55 -15.56 -18.18 -21.75
N ILE A 56 -16.32 -17.09 -21.61
CA ILE A 56 -15.81 -15.71 -21.49
C ILE A 56 -16.11 -15.25 -20.07
N ILE A 57 -15.09 -14.85 -19.34
CA ILE A 57 -15.20 -14.27 -18.00
C ILE A 57 -14.92 -12.78 -18.07
N ASN A 58 -15.95 -11.98 -17.74
CA ASN A 58 -15.88 -10.53 -17.64
C ASN A 58 -15.83 -10.12 -16.15
N PRO A 59 -14.63 -9.84 -15.60
CA PRO A 59 -14.52 -9.43 -14.22
C PRO A 59 -14.88 -7.96 -14.04
N ALA A 60 -15.48 -7.63 -12.88
CA ALA A 60 -15.77 -6.27 -12.46
C ALA A 60 -15.41 -6.07 -10.99
N GLY A 61 -14.40 -5.27 -10.73
CA GLY A 61 -13.97 -4.92 -9.39
C GLY A 61 -15.03 -4.12 -8.63
N LYS A 62 -15.19 -4.41 -7.35
CA LYS A 62 -15.99 -3.64 -6.41
C LYS A 62 -15.11 -3.00 -5.35
N LEU A 63 -15.62 -1.95 -4.73
CA LEU A 63 -14.94 -1.27 -3.65
C LEU A 63 -14.77 -2.21 -2.45
N GLY A 64 -13.53 -2.36 -1.99
CA GLY A 64 -13.16 -2.95 -0.73
C GLY A 64 -12.53 -1.90 0.18
N PHE A 65 -11.89 -2.33 1.25
CA PHE A 65 -11.18 -1.45 2.19
C PHE A 65 -9.88 -2.08 2.66
N TYR A 66 -9.00 -1.25 3.21
CA TYR A 66 -7.82 -1.70 3.93
C TYR A 66 -7.54 -0.80 5.13
N GLY A 67 -6.80 -1.35 6.07
CA GLY A 67 -6.20 -0.63 7.18
C GLY A 67 -4.85 -1.24 7.52
N GLU A 68 -3.87 -0.38 7.82
CA GLU A 68 -2.53 -0.79 8.21
C GLU A 68 -1.99 0.09 9.33
N PHE A 69 -1.12 -0.49 10.14
CA PHE A 69 -0.43 0.18 11.22
C PHE A 69 1.01 -0.28 11.27
N GLY A 70 1.94 0.62 11.62
CA GLY A 70 3.34 0.28 11.68
C GLY A 70 4.25 1.34 12.23
N MET A 71 5.53 1.20 11.92
CA MET A 71 6.60 2.08 12.37
C MET A 71 7.26 2.76 11.18
N VAL A 72 7.63 4.03 11.38
CA VAL A 72 8.37 4.83 10.41
C VAL A 72 9.73 5.19 11.00
N VAL A 73 10.75 5.14 10.14
CA VAL A 73 12.13 5.48 10.50
C VAL A 73 12.71 6.43 9.46
N PHE A 74 13.16 7.60 9.91
CA PHE A 74 13.95 8.54 9.11
C PHE A 74 15.43 8.28 9.40
N PRO A 75 16.16 7.60 8.52
CA PRO A 75 17.54 7.22 8.79
C PRO A 75 18.43 8.47 8.86
N LYS A 76 19.31 8.53 9.86
CA LYS A 76 20.31 9.61 9.97
C LYS A 76 21.40 9.52 8.90
N TRP A 77 21.61 8.35 8.37
CA TRP A 77 22.58 8.04 7.31
C TRP A 77 21.83 7.77 6.01
N LYS A 78 22.21 8.50 4.97
CA LYS A 78 21.50 8.47 3.68
C LYS A 78 21.90 7.31 2.75
N ALA A 79 22.63 6.31 3.26
CA ALA A 79 23.04 5.17 2.46
C ALA A 79 23.11 3.88 3.27
N LEU A 80 22.27 2.92 2.94
CA LEU A 80 22.40 1.50 3.33
C LEU A 80 23.68 0.90 2.71
N ILE A 81 24.13 1.42 1.58
CA ILE A 81 25.30 0.96 0.83
C ILE A 81 26.28 2.12 0.76
N PRO A 82 27.58 1.94 1.11
CA PRO A 82 28.58 3.02 1.20
C PRO A 82 29.08 3.53 -0.18
N ILE A 83 28.24 3.51 -1.19
CA ILE A 83 28.54 4.01 -2.54
C ILE A 83 28.44 5.53 -2.53
N LYS A 84 29.51 6.25 -2.94
CA LYS A 84 29.57 7.72 -2.97
C LYS A 84 28.43 8.36 -3.78
N ALA A 85 27.98 7.72 -4.86
CA ALA A 85 26.87 8.19 -5.69
C ALA A 85 25.55 8.19 -4.92
N ILE A 86 25.27 7.14 -4.11
CA ILE A 86 24.06 7.01 -3.31
C ILE A 86 24.09 7.95 -2.10
N LYS A 87 25.26 8.24 -1.51
CA LYS A 87 25.40 9.23 -0.43
C LYS A 87 25.00 10.64 -0.87
N LYS A 88 25.19 10.98 -2.15
CA LYS A 88 24.77 12.27 -2.73
C LYS A 88 23.34 12.26 -3.25
N SER A 89 22.76 11.08 -3.52
CA SER A 89 21.41 10.95 -4.00
C SER A 89 20.42 11.06 -2.84
N ARG A 90 19.31 11.76 -3.06
CA ARG A 90 18.19 11.86 -2.12
C ARG A 90 17.14 10.79 -2.42
N LEU A 91 17.57 9.57 -2.70
CA LEU A 91 16.68 8.49 -3.09
C LEU A 91 15.92 7.88 -1.92
N LEU A 92 16.35 8.14 -0.69
CA LEU A 92 15.72 7.56 0.49
C LEU A 92 15.67 8.59 1.63
N ASP A 93 14.47 9.09 1.91
CA ASP A 93 14.22 10.02 3.01
C ASP A 93 13.73 9.29 4.26
N TYR A 94 12.86 8.29 4.13
CA TYR A 94 12.41 7.46 5.23
C TYR A 94 11.96 6.07 4.76
N MET A 95 11.82 5.16 5.71
CA MET A 95 11.32 3.80 5.52
C MET A 95 10.19 3.56 6.49
N ASP A 96 9.22 2.74 6.08
CA ASP A 96 8.21 2.24 6.99
C ASP A 96 8.08 0.72 6.92
N PHE A 97 7.58 0.16 8.04
CA PHE A 97 7.25 -1.24 8.20
C PHE A 97 5.84 -1.30 8.75
N THR A 98 4.92 -1.86 8.00
CA THR A 98 3.53 -1.92 8.38
C THR A 98 2.99 -3.33 8.33
N LEU A 99 2.00 -3.59 9.18
CA LEU A 99 1.14 -4.76 9.15
C LEU A 99 -0.28 -4.29 8.90
N GLY A 100 -1.02 -4.99 8.08
CA GLY A 100 -2.36 -4.56 7.73
C GLY A 100 -3.27 -5.68 7.28
N TYR A 101 -4.52 -5.29 7.11
CA TYR A 101 -5.56 -6.10 6.51
C TYR A 101 -6.14 -5.36 5.32
N ARG A 102 -6.42 -6.08 4.24
CA ARG A 102 -7.11 -5.56 3.07
C ARG A 102 -8.12 -6.54 2.52
N GLN A 103 -9.22 -6.01 2.02
CA GLN A 103 -10.27 -6.77 1.40
C GLN A 103 -10.37 -6.40 -0.08
N TYR A 104 -10.40 -7.40 -0.95
CA TYR A 104 -10.74 -7.26 -2.36
C TYR A 104 -12.08 -7.88 -2.64
N ARG A 105 -12.93 -7.14 -3.37
CA ARG A 105 -14.27 -7.55 -3.74
C ARG A 105 -14.50 -7.37 -5.22
N GLY A 106 -15.36 -8.19 -5.79
CA GLY A 106 -15.75 -8.06 -7.18
C GLY A 106 -16.90 -8.99 -7.55
N LYS A 107 -17.24 -8.91 -8.81
CA LYS A 107 -18.15 -9.82 -9.49
C LYS A 107 -17.56 -10.26 -10.81
N GLU A 108 -17.97 -11.40 -11.31
CA GLU A 108 -17.60 -11.94 -12.59
C GLU A 108 -18.88 -12.28 -13.34
N LEU A 109 -18.99 -11.82 -14.58
CA LEU A 109 -20.02 -12.29 -15.51
C LEU A 109 -19.36 -13.36 -16.38
N VAL A 110 -19.88 -14.58 -16.27
CA VAL A 110 -19.40 -15.75 -17.03
C VAL A 110 -20.42 -16.08 -18.08
N THR A 111 -20.03 -15.96 -19.34
CA THR A 111 -20.85 -16.36 -20.49
C THR A 111 -20.20 -17.58 -21.13
N THR A 112 -20.96 -18.66 -21.25
CA THR A 112 -20.50 -19.90 -21.88
C THR A 112 -21.38 -20.22 -23.06
N GLU A 113 -20.78 -20.40 -24.22
CA GLU A 113 -21.45 -20.73 -25.48
C GLU A 113 -20.92 -22.05 -26.00
N PHE A 114 -21.83 -22.98 -26.29
CA PHE A 114 -21.51 -24.23 -26.97
C PHE A 114 -21.89 -24.14 -28.44
N THR A 115 -21.01 -24.63 -29.29
CA THR A 115 -21.21 -24.63 -30.73
C THR A 115 -21.30 -26.06 -31.28
N ASN A 116 -22.14 -26.23 -32.31
CA ASN A 116 -22.20 -27.48 -33.08
C ASN A 116 -21.00 -27.57 -34.06
N ALA A 117 -20.91 -28.70 -34.79
CA ALA A 117 -19.85 -28.92 -35.78
C ALA A 117 -19.86 -27.92 -36.95
N LEU A 118 -20.96 -27.20 -37.14
CA LEU A 118 -21.14 -26.17 -38.16
C LEU A 118 -20.77 -24.77 -37.64
N GLY A 119 -20.40 -24.64 -36.36
CA GLY A 119 -20.05 -23.36 -35.72
C GLY A 119 -21.27 -22.54 -35.22
N GLU A 120 -22.49 -23.11 -35.27
CA GLU A 120 -23.67 -22.42 -34.76
C GLU A 120 -23.80 -22.61 -33.26
N VAL A 121 -24.18 -21.54 -32.53
CA VAL A 121 -24.39 -21.58 -31.07
C VAL A 121 -25.64 -22.42 -30.79
N THR A 122 -25.46 -23.54 -30.12
CA THR A 122 -26.54 -24.45 -29.72
C THR A 122 -27.09 -24.12 -28.34
N ASN A 123 -26.22 -23.75 -27.41
CA ASN A 123 -26.60 -23.40 -26.02
C ASN A 123 -25.74 -22.23 -25.55
N SER A 124 -26.37 -21.30 -24.83
CA SER A 124 -25.70 -20.19 -24.16
C SER A 124 -26.13 -20.12 -22.70
N PHE A 125 -25.17 -20.02 -21.79
CA PHE A 125 -25.38 -19.92 -20.36
C PHE A 125 -24.70 -18.68 -19.82
N GLU A 126 -25.44 -17.91 -19.01
CA GLU A 126 -24.89 -16.77 -18.28
C GLU A 126 -24.95 -17.03 -16.78
N SER A 127 -23.87 -16.78 -16.09
CA SER A 127 -23.77 -16.89 -14.62
C SER A 127 -23.04 -15.68 -14.06
N THR A 128 -23.47 -15.23 -12.92
CA THR A 128 -22.78 -14.15 -12.19
C THR A 128 -22.15 -14.71 -10.93
N GLY A 129 -20.83 -14.57 -10.83
CA GLY A 129 -20.06 -14.90 -9.64
C GLY A 129 -19.79 -13.65 -8.79
N LYS A 130 -19.78 -13.80 -7.45
CA LYS A 130 -19.39 -12.75 -6.51
C LYS A 130 -18.24 -13.28 -5.66
N TYR A 131 -17.20 -12.49 -5.49
CA TYR A 131 -16.07 -12.86 -4.64
C TYR A 131 -15.71 -11.76 -3.63
N SER A 132 -15.17 -12.20 -2.49
CA SER A 132 -14.64 -11.32 -1.46
C SER A 132 -13.48 -12.01 -0.77
N ASN A 133 -12.28 -11.48 -0.91
CA ASN A 133 -11.05 -12.02 -0.33
C ASN A 133 -10.48 -11.07 0.72
N GLY A 134 -10.13 -11.60 1.87
CA GLY A 134 -9.50 -10.86 2.95
C GLY A 134 -8.05 -11.32 3.13
N LEU A 135 -7.11 -10.39 3.00
CA LEU A 135 -5.68 -10.64 3.10
C LEU A 135 -5.09 -9.90 4.30
N VAL A 136 -4.27 -10.62 5.07
CA VAL A 136 -3.35 -10.01 6.03
C VAL A 136 -2.01 -9.85 5.34
N TYR A 137 -1.35 -8.72 5.54
CA TYR A 137 -0.08 -8.46 4.89
C TYR A 137 0.93 -7.75 5.78
N GLY A 138 2.21 -8.03 5.50
CA GLY A 138 3.33 -7.22 5.94
C GLY A 138 3.87 -6.40 4.78
N ARG A 139 4.18 -5.12 5.02
CA ARG A 139 4.69 -4.19 4.01
C ARG A 139 5.97 -3.53 4.48
N PHE A 140 6.88 -3.35 3.54
CA PHE A 140 8.07 -2.52 3.68
C PHE A 140 8.11 -1.53 2.54
N ASP A 141 8.20 -0.24 2.85
CA ASP A 141 8.30 0.86 1.89
C ASP A 141 9.56 1.69 2.11
N ALA A 142 10.18 2.08 1.00
CA ALA A 142 11.27 3.04 0.93
C ALA A 142 10.77 4.33 0.25
N HIS A 143 10.83 5.45 0.95
CA HIS A 143 10.20 6.70 0.56
C HIS A 143 11.19 7.78 0.17
N THR A 144 10.81 8.57 -0.83
CA THR A 144 11.48 9.80 -1.27
C THR A 144 10.52 10.97 -1.19
N LEU A 145 10.94 12.06 -0.54
CA LEU A 145 10.15 13.29 -0.39
C LEU A 145 10.62 14.38 -1.37
N LEU A 146 9.70 14.86 -2.18
CA LEU A 146 9.91 15.98 -3.09
C LEU A 146 9.16 17.20 -2.57
N TYR A 147 9.89 18.22 -2.11
CA TYR A 147 9.30 19.44 -1.56
C TYR A 147 9.00 20.45 -2.66
N PHE A 148 7.83 21.09 -2.59
CA PHE A 148 7.47 22.17 -3.50
C PHE A 148 8.19 23.47 -3.18
N GLY A 149 8.73 24.17 -4.21
CA GLY A 149 9.23 25.53 -4.18
C GLY A 149 10.74 25.67 -4.45
N LYS A 150 11.24 26.92 -4.40
CA LYS A 150 12.60 27.30 -4.85
C LYS A 150 13.75 26.68 -4.04
N LYS A 151 13.55 26.38 -2.76
CA LYS A 151 14.56 25.72 -1.90
C LYS A 151 14.20 24.24 -1.73
N LYS A 152 14.94 23.36 -2.37
CA LYS A 152 14.72 21.90 -2.33
C LYS A 152 14.86 21.24 -0.95
N ILE A 153 15.28 21.97 0.09
CA ILE A 153 15.68 21.44 1.41
C ILE A 153 14.94 22.15 2.55
N ASP A 154 13.80 22.73 2.32
CA ASP A 154 13.09 23.38 3.40
C ASP A 154 12.16 22.39 4.11
N VAL A 155 12.64 21.84 5.23
CA VAL A 155 11.87 20.95 6.11
C VAL A 155 10.69 21.68 6.75
N ALA A 156 10.69 23.01 6.76
CA ALA A 156 9.57 23.83 7.23
C ALA A 156 8.39 23.87 6.24
N ARG A 157 8.53 23.28 5.05
CA ARG A 157 7.47 23.29 4.06
C ARG A 157 6.34 22.35 4.45
N LYS A 158 5.16 22.90 4.34
CA LYS A 158 3.92 22.19 4.67
C LYS A 158 3.57 21.11 3.64
N HIS A 159 3.95 21.29 2.37
CA HIS A 159 3.52 20.43 1.26
C HIS A 159 4.69 19.74 0.57
N PHE A 160 4.54 18.47 0.30
CA PHE A 160 5.52 17.65 -0.39
C PHE A 160 4.84 16.55 -1.20
N VAL A 161 5.52 16.01 -2.21
CA VAL A 161 5.15 14.74 -2.84
C VAL A 161 5.93 13.63 -2.16
N ASP A 162 5.24 12.60 -1.76
CA ASP A 162 5.77 11.36 -1.21
C ASP A 162 5.70 10.28 -2.29
N GLN A 163 6.85 9.71 -2.63
CA GLN A 163 6.94 8.59 -3.56
C GLN A 163 7.60 7.43 -2.83
N SER A 164 7.04 6.23 -3.00
CA SER A 164 7.67 5.04 -2.44
C SER A 164 7.69 3.87 -3.41
N ILE A 165 8.69 3.03 -3.19
CA ILE A 165 8.78 1.69 -3.76
C ILE A 165 8.83 0.72 -2.58
N GLY A 166 8.01 -0.32 -2.66
CA GLY A 166 7.92 -1.26 -1.56
C GLY A 166 7.58 -2.67 -1.99
N ILE A 167 7.58 -3.52 -0.99
CA ILE A 167 7.25 -4.94 -1.10
C ILE A 167 6.18 -5.30 -0.07
N ASN A 168 5.15 -6.02 -0.50
CA ASN A 168 4.14 -6.62 0.37
C ASN A 168 4.28 -8.13 0.33
N ILE A 169 4.08 -8.74 1.48
CA ILE A 169 3.88 -10.18 1.61
C ILE A 169 2.46 -10.38 2.12
N ASP A 170 1.60 -10.90 1.26
CA ASP A 170 0.17 -11.07 1.49
C ASP A 170 -0.15 -12.53 1.78
N TYR A 171 -0.91 -12.76 2.84
CA TYR A 171 -1.49 -14.05 3.15
C TYR A 171 -3.01 -13.98 3.08
N ASN A 172 -3.62 -14.84 2.25
CA ASN A 172 -5.07 -14.89 2.09
C ASN A 172 -5.71 -15.63 3.27
N LEU A 173 -6.22 -14.83 4.23
CA LEU A 173 -6.84 -15.34 5.45
C LEU A 173 -8.30 -15.75 5.21
N LEU A 174 -9.05 -14.92 4.48
CA LEU A 174 -10.47 -15.15 4.19
C LEU A 174 -10.63 -15.42 2.70
N LYS A 175 -10.63 -16.69 2.34
CA LYS A 175 -10.89 -17.12 0.96
C LYS A 175 -12.40 -17.07 0.73
N GLY A 176 -12.88 -16.05 0.04
CA GLY A 176 -14.24 -16.02 -0.45
C GLY A 176 -14.43 -17.08 -1.54
N SER A 177 -15.35 -18.01 -1.34
CA SER A 177 -15.78 -18.86 -2.45
C SER A 177 -16.59 -18.03 -3.42
N THR A 178 -16.25 -18.09 -4.70
CA THR A 178 -17.09 -17.50 -5.75
C THR A 178 -18.31 -18.40 -5.92
N THR A 179 -19.48 -17.87 -5.57
CA THR A 179 -20.75 -18.56 -5.82
C THR A 179 -21.33 -18.01 -7.10
N TYR A 180 -21.55 -18.87 -8.07
CA TYR A 180 -22.16 -18.50 -9.35
C TYR A 180 -23.67 -18.74 -9.32
N GLU A 181 -24.42 -17.78 -9.76
CA GLU A 181 -25.88 -17.84 -9.88
C GLU A 181 -26.32 -17.36 -11.30
N PRO A 182 -27.25 -18.05 -11.99
CA PRO A 182 -27.83 -19.35 -11.61
C PRO A 182 -26.87 -20.51 -11.85
N LEU A 183 -26.93 -21.52 -10.98
CA LEU A 183 -26.27 -22.79 -11.19
C LEU A 183 -27.17 -23.64 -12.11
N THR A 184 -26.69 -23.96 -13.30
CA THR A 184 -27.34 -24.92 -14.17
C THR A 184 -26.84 -26.31 -13.83
N SER A 185 -27.74 -27.26 -13.58
CA SER A 185 -27.40 -28.64 -13.20
C SER A 185 -26.52 -29.41 -14.21
N SER A 186 -26.42 -28.90 -15.41
CA SER A 186 -25.69 -29.53 -16.50
C SER A 186 -24.27 -28.95 -16.73
N TYR A 187 -23.90 -27.86 -16.09
CA TYR A 187 -22.64 -27.17 -16.35
C TYR A 187 -22.09 -26.46 -15.10
N ASN A 188 -20.87 -26.80 -14.74
CA ASN A 188 -20.13 -26.05 -13.71
C ASN A 188 -19.34 -24.93 -14.41
N PRO A 189 -19.57 -23.65 -14.08
CA PRO A 189 -18.82 -22.57 -14.68
C PRO A 189 -17.32 -22.72 -14.38
N VAL A 190 -16.49 -22.39 -15.37
CA VAL A 190 -15.05 -22.36 -15.20
C VAL A 190 -14.71 -21.26 -14.20
N VAL A 191 -14.02 -21.63 -13.13
CA VAL A 191 -13.54 -20.68 -12.13
C VAL A 191 -12.32 -19.96 -12.68
N SER A 192 -12.37 -18.62 -12.66
CA SER A 192 -11.20 -17.80 -13.02
C SER A 192 -10.00 -18.17 -12.16
N GLU A 193 -8.82 -18.26 -12.76
CA GLU A 193 -7.54 -18.41 -12.05
C GLU A 193 -7.11 -17.10 -11.37
N PHE A 194 -7.98 -16.58 -10.51
CA PHE A 194 -7.73 -15.35 -9.80
C PHE A 194 -6.54 -15.49 -8.83
N LYS A 195 -5.49 -14.70 -9.05
CA LYS A 195 -4.19 -14.84 -8.37
C LYS A 195 -4.26 -14.62 -6.86
N PHE A 196 -5.20 -13.79 -6.40
CA PHE A 196 -5.39 -13.50 -4.99
C PHE A 196 -6.13 -14.60 -4.22
N TYR A 197 -6.56 -15.68 -4.89
CA TYR A 197 -7.00 -16.91 -4.22
C TYR A 197 -5.83 -17.77 -3.74
N LYS A 198 -4.61 -17.52 -4.22
CA LYS A 198 -3.43 -18.24 -3.76
C LYS A 198 -3.12 -17.84 -2.31
N PRO A 199 -2.66 -18.77 -1.48
CA PRO A 199 -2.47 -18.51 -0.05
C PRO A 199 -1.40 -17.45 0.22
N LEU A 200 -0.35 -17.42 -0.56
CA LEU A 200 0.77 -16.49 -0.41
C LEU A 200 1.05 -15.74 -1.70
N VAL A 201 1.06 -14.43 -1.62
CA VAL A 201 1.33 -13.53 -2.74
C VAL A 201 2.35 -12.47 -2.30
N VAL A 202 3.39 -12.26 -3.09
CA VAL A 202 4.35 -11.17 -2.88
C VAL A 202 4.15 -10.14 -3.98
N GLN A 203 4.04 -8.87 -3.59
CA GLN A 203 3.81 -7.78 -4.53
C GLN A 203 4.87 -6.71 -4.37
N PHE A 204 5.45 -6.29 -5.49
CA PHE A 204 6.22 -5.06 -5.58
C PHE A 204 5.30 -3.95 -6.02
N HIS A 205 5.26 -2.86 -5.27
CA HIS A 205 4.34 -1.76 -5.53
C HIS A 205 5.06 -0.43 -5.57
N TYR A 206 4.44 0.50 -6.27
CA TYR A 206 4.80 1.91 -6.28
C TYR A 206 3.66 2.71 -5.68
N SER A 207 4.00 3.67 -4.81
CA SER A 207 3.01 4.57 -4.24
C SER A 207 3.39 6.02 -4.51
N ILE A 208 2.38 6.84 -4.71
CA ILE A 208 2.53 8.29 -4.86
C ILE A 208 1.44 9.00 -4.06
N GLY A 209 1.81 10.05 -3.35
CA GLY A 209 0.89 10.84 -2.57
C GLY A 209 1.33 12.29 -2.41
N VAL A 210 0.40 13.13 -2.00
CA VAL A 210 0.66 14.54 -1.67
C VAL A 210 0.62 14.70 -0.16
N GLY A 211 1.77 14.95 0.44
CA GLY A 211 1.89 15.07 1.89
C GLY A 211 1.61 16.48 2.38
N VAL A 212 0.95 16.56 3.52
CA VAL A 212 0.74 17.80 4.27
C VAL A 212 1.28 17.61 5.68
N ARG A 213 2.16 18.50 6.11
CA ARG A 213 2.69 18.55 7.47
C ARG A 213 1.87 19.53 8.30
N PHE A 214 1.19 19.03 9.34
CA PHE A 214 0.42 19.87 10.26
C PHE A 214 1.31 20.55 11.29
N ASN A 215 2.27 19.81 11.83
CA ASN A 215 3.25 20.31 12.77
C ASN A 215 4.55 19.48 12.67
N ARG A 216 5.49 19.66 13.59
CA ARG A 216 6.80 18.96 13.59
C ARG A 216 6.66 17.43 13.65
N ALA A 217 5.66 16.92 14.36
CA ALA A 217 5.48 15.51 14.64
C ALA A 217 4.42 14.84 13.73
N TRP A 218 3.47 15.59 13.16
CA TRP A 218 2.34 15.02 12.44
C TRP A 218 2.35 15.37 10.95
N MET A 219 2.18 14.33 10.14
CA MET A 219 2.01 14.44 8.69
C MET A 219 0.85 13.58 8.24
N MET A 220 0.19 14.00 7.16
CA MET A 220 -0.83 13.24 6.44
C MET A 220 -0.45 13.16 4.98
N VAL A 221 -0.61 11.99 4.39
CA VAL A 221 -0.25 11.72 3.00
C VAL A 221 -1.40 10.97 2.32
N PRO A 222 -2.39 11.68 1.74
CA PRO A 222 -3.31 11.07 0.79
C PRO A 222 -2.55 10.66 -0.49
N GLY A 223 -2.88 9.49 -1.02
CA GLY A 223 -2.17 8.95 -2.18
C GLY A 223 -2.80 7.69 -2.74
N VAL A 224 -2.09 7.06 -3.66
CA VAL A 224 -2.47 5.82 -4.32
C VAL A 224 -1.27 4.89 -4.35
N SER A 225 -1.51 3.59 -4.12
CA SER A 225 -0.52 2.52 -4.23
C SER A 225 -0.98 1.51 -5.27
N ILE A 226 -0.06 1.15 -6.17
CA ILE A 226 -0.32 0.25 -7.28
C ILE A 226 0.83 -0.76 -7.36
N PRO A 227 0.57 -2.08 -7.25
CA PRO A 227 1.59 -3.08 -7.51
C PRO A 227 1.93 -3.13 -8.99
N PHE A 228 3.19 -3.27 -9.33
CA PHE A 228 3.68 -3.42 -10.70
C PHE A 228 4.18 -4.82 -11.03
N VAL A 229 4.51 -5.62 -10.00
CA VAL A 229 4.88 -7.03 -10.11
C VAL A 229 4.22 -7.81 -8.98
N THR A 230 3.71 -8.99 -9.32
CA THR A 230 3.13 -9.94 -8.35
C THR A 230 3.77 -11.30 -8.55
N LEU A 231 4.23 -11.90 -7.46
CA LEU A 231 4.76 -13.26 -7.41
C LEU A 231 3.80 -14.15 -6.62
N HIS A 232 3.47 -15.30 -7.18
CA HIS A 232 2.52 -16.26 -6.59
C HIS A 232 2.88 -17.70 -7.02
N GLU A 233 2.15 -18.69 -6.54
CA GLU A 233 2.39 -20.12 -6.85
C GLU A 233 3.82 -20.56 -6.53
N TRP A 234 4.21 -20.32 -5.27
CA TRP A 234 5.54 -20.66 -4.78
C TRP A 234 5.77 -22.18 -4.74
N ASN A 235 6.86 -22.61 -5.38
CA ASN A 235 7.38 -23.97 -5.27
C ASN A 235 8.89 -23.90 -5.02
N GLY A 236 9.30 -23.96 -3.76
CA GLY A 236 10.68 -23.73 -3.36
C GLY A 236 11.15 -22.31 -3.73
N PHE A 237 12.16 -22.21 -4.60
CA PHE A 237 12.67 -20.93 -5.11
C PHE A 237 11.98 -20.45 -6.39
N ASN A 238 11.06 -21.25 -6.95
CA ASN A 238 10.32 -20.90 -8.15
C ASN A 238 9.00 -20.25 -7.79
N ALA A 239 8.67 -19.17 -8.48
CA ALA A 239 7.39 -18.49 -8.36
C ALA A 239 6.90 -18.03 -9.74
N ARG A 240 5.58 -17.99 -9.93
CA ARG A 240 4.99 -17.43 -11.14
C ARG A 240 4.92 -15.91 -11.00
N MET A 241 5.44 -15.21 -12.00
CA MET A 241 5.49 -13.75 -12.01
C MET A 241 4.45 -13.18 -12.96
N ASN A 242 3.75 -12.14 -12.52
CA ASN A 242 2.84 -11.37 -13.35
C ASN A 242 3.15 -9.88 -13.29
N TRP A 243 3.16 -9.27 -14.46
CA TRP A 243 3.33 -7.84 -14.64
C TRP A 243 1.99 -7.11 -14.63
N PHE A 244 2.01 -5.80 -14.70
CA PHE A 244 0.90 -4.84 -14.65
C PHE A 244 -0.32 -5.14 -15.58
N GLN A 245 -0.32 -6.10 -16.45
CA GLN A 245 -1.38 -6.36 -17.44
C GLN A 245 -2.28 -7.55 -17.11
N SER A 246 -2.46 -7.88 -15.85
CA SER A 246 -3.31 -9.01 -15.47
C SER A 246 -4.80 -8.64 -15.43
N THR A 247 -5.65 -9.65 -15.52
CA THR A 247 -7.11 -9.53 -15.50
C THR A 247 -7.66 -8.86 -14.24
N TYR A 248 -7.00 -9.07 -13.09
CA TYR A 248 -7.38 -8.50 -11.80
C TYR A 248 -6.20 -7.72 -11.22
N TRP A 249 -6.20 -6.40 -11.42
CA TRP A 249 -5.11 -5.57 -10.94
C TRP A 249 -5.53 -4.73 -9.73
N PRO A 250 -4.95 -4.94 -8.55
CA PRO A 250 -5.34 -4.19 -7.36
C PRO A 250 -4.82 -2.76 -7.39
N ILE A 251 -5.68 -1.83 -7.00
CA ILE A 251 -5.37 -0.44 -6.75
C ILE A 251 -5.80 -0.14 -5.32
N GLN A 252 -4.98 0.59 -4.59
CA GLN A 252 -5.22 0.97 -3.21
C GLN A 252 -5.14 2.48 -3.07
N GLY A 253 -6.29 3.12 -2.82
CA GLY A 253 -6.30 4.53 -2.39
C GLY A 253 -5.90 4.59 -0.92
N GLN A 254 -5.08 5.57 -0.50
CA GLN A 254 -4.56 5.62 0.87
C GLN A 254 -4.65 7.01 1.47
N ILE A 255 -4.94 7.05 2.76
CA ILE A 255 -4.72 8.22 3.61
C ILE A 255 -3.80 7.75 4.73
N ARG A 256 -2.55 8.16 4.66
CA ARG A 256 -1.52 7.79 5.63
C ARG A 256 -1.31 8.91 6.63
N PHE A 257 -1.33 8.57 7.91
CA PHE A 257 -0.99 9.46 9.01
C PHE A 257 0.32 9.00 9.62
N ILE A 258 1.26 9.92 9.78
CA ILE A 258 2.57 9.68 10.38
C ILE A 258 2.70 10.55 11.61
N LYS A 259 3.00 9.92 12.75
CA LYS A 259 3.30 10.60 14.02
C LYS A 259 4.70 10.28 14.47
N LEU A 260 5.58 11.26 14.45
CA LEU A 260 6.94 11.13 14.96
C LEU A 260 6.97 11.23 16.48
N PHE A 261 7.83 10.45 17.12
CA PHE A 261 8.00 10.53 18.56
C PHE A 261 8.70 11.83 18.96
N GLU A 262 8.25 12.41 20.05
CA GLU A 262 8.81 13.61 20.65
C GLU A 262 9.61 13.25 21.89
N ARG A 263 10.60 14.04 22.19
CA ARG A 263 11.31 13.95 23.47
C ARG A 263 11.81 15.33 23.88
N GLN A 264 11.97 15.53 25.16
CA GLN A 264 12.65 16.71 25.67
C GLN A 264 14.14 16.69 25.32
N PRO A 265 14.74 17.83 25.00
CA PRO A 265 16.18 17.94 24.80
C PRO A 265 16.92 17.58 26.08
N LYS A 266 18.05 16.93 25.95
CA LYS A 266 18.89 16.52 27.10
C LYS A 266 19.95 17.55 27.53
N CYS A 267 19.98 18.75 26.92
CA CYS A 267 20.95 19.79 27.24
C CYS A 267 20.54 20.57 28.49
N GLY A 268 21.48 21.04 29.27
CA GLY A 268 21.25 21.70 30.58
C GLY A 268 20.33 22.93 30.55
N ALA A 269 20.27 23.68 29.41
CA ALA A 269 19.32 24.79 29.27
C ALA A 269 17.89 24.33 28.90
N TYR A 270 17.73 23.09 28.38
CA TYR A 270 16.48 22.53 27.90
C TYR A 270 16.34 21.04 28.33
N GLY A 271 17.11 20.62 29.29
CA GLY A 271 17.34 19.23 29.60
C GLY A 271 16.24 18.56 30.39
N ASP A 272 16.56 18.05 31.54
CA ASP A 272 15.61 17.33 32.38
C ASP A 272 14.69 18.35 33.09
N THR A 273 13.45 17.95 33.40
CA THR A 273 12.50 18.77 34.18
C THR A 273 13.14 19.31 35.47
N LYS A 274 14.02 18.52 36.07
CA LYS A 274 14.82 18.91 37.26
C LYS A 274 15.79 20.07 36.97
N ASP A 275 16.40 20.12 35.82
CA ASP A 275 17.31 21.21 35.42
C ASP A 275 16.55 22.48 35.04
N MET A 276 15.34 22.34 34.49
CA MET A 276 14.47 23.48 34.26
C MET A 276 13.93 24.08 35.57
N GLU A 277 13.56 23.27 36.55
CA GLU A 277 13.16 23.72 37.87
C GLU A 277 14.31 24.40 38.62
N ARG A 278 15.52 23.87 38.53
CA ARG A 278 16.72 24.53 39.07
C ARG A 278 16.99 25.89 38.43
N ASN A 279 16.88 25.97 37.11
CA ASN A 279 17.07 27.23 36.38
C ASN A 279 15.96 28.25 36.70
N LYS A 280 14.72 27.80 36.88
CA LYS A 280 13.60 28.64 37.31
C LYS A 280 13.85 29.16 38.74
N ASN A 281 14.21 28.28 39.65
CA ASN A 281 14.53 28.65 41.03
C ASN A 281 15.75 29.57 41.14
N TYR A 282 16.68 29.52 40.19
CA TYR A 282 17.82 30.43 40.12
C TYR A 282 17.44 31.82 39.60
N ARG A 283 16.50 31.90 38.65
CA ARG A 283 15.97 33.18 38.16
C ARG A 283 15.08 33.90 39.15
N ASP A 284 14.33 33.14 39.96
CA ASP A 284 13.40 33.70 40.95
C ASP A 284 14.12 34.18 42.23
N LYS A 285 15.42 33.91 42.38
CA LYS A 285 16.25 34.32 43.49
C LYS A 285 17.20 35.49 43.21
N ASN A 286 17.30 35.89 41.95
CA ASN A 286 18.07 37.07 41.50
C ASN A 286 17.16 38.06 40.76
#